data_870a89a8c01d80fd2e4dbbaa17cb5680
#
_entry.id   870a89a8c01d80fd2e4dbbaa17cb5680
#
_cell.length_a   1.000
_cell.length_b   1.000
_cell.length_c   1.000
_cell.angle_alpha   90.00
_cell.angle_beta   90.00
_cell.angle_gamma   90.00
#
_symmetry.space_group_name_H-M   'P 1'
#
loop_
_entity.id
_entity.type
_entity.pdbx_description
1 polymer ?
#
loop_
_entity_poly.entity_id
_entity_poly.type
_entity_poly.pdbx_seq_one_letter_code
_entity_poly.pdbx_strand_id
1 'polypeptide(L)' 'MKTLTPSSADDRTDYAAVRRELTEAQRAWVRFRDADCSALYKYWEDGSIRGIKHLNCLIDHTETRTRQLLDWAAV' A
#
# COMPACT_ATOMS: atom_id res chain seq x y z
N MET A 1 3.25 -2.28 -15.65
CA MET A 1 2.13 -2.98 -15.02
C MET A 1 0.93 -2.98 -15.94
N LYS A 2 0.29 -4.10 -16.07
CA LYS A 2 -0.90 -4.16 -16.90
C LYS A 2 -2.04 -3.41 -16.26
N THR A 3 -2.84 -2.74 -17.06
CA THR A 3 -4.05 -2.12 -16.56
C THR A 3 -5.07 -3.21 -16.28
N LEU A 4 -5.98 -2.94 -15.37
CA LEU A 4 -7.05 -3.85 -15.03
C LEU A 4 -8.32 -3.56 -15.82
N THR A 5 -8.24 -2.66 -16.76
CA THR A 5 -9.37 -2.29 -17.57
C THR A 5 -9.70 -3.44 -18.52
N PRO A 6 -10.94 -3.91 -18.52
CA PRO A 6 -11.33 -4.92 -19.51
C PRO A 6 -11.16 -4.31 -20.87
N SER A 7 -10.31 -4.89 -21.67
CA SER A 7 -10.16 -4.39 -23.01
C SER A 7 -10.92 -5.31 -23.90
N SER A 8 -12.16 -5.00 -23.98
CA SER A 8 -12.87 -5.58 -25.09
C SER A 8 -12.90 -7.09 -25.11
N ALA A 9 -12.58 -7.61 -26.24
CA ALA A 9 -12.75 -9.00 -26.56
C ALA A 9 -11.90 -9.94 -25.73
N ASP A 10 -10.89 -9.44 -25.09
CA ASP A 10 -9.99 -10.28 -24.33
C ASP A 10 -10.31 -10.24 -22.85
N ASP A 11 -11.56 -10.36 -22.54
CA ASP A 11 -12.02 -10.31 -21.18
C ASP A 11 -11.86 -11.66 -20.50
N ARG A 12 -10.63 -12.14 -20.46
CA ARG A 12 -10.31 -13.40 -19.78
C ARG A 12 -9.76 -13.17 -18.39
N THR A 13 -9.77 -11.93 -17.96
CA THR A 13 -9.25 -11.59 -16.66
C THR A 13 -10.14 -12.19 -15.58
N ASP A 14 -9.52 -12.93 -14.69
CA ASP A 14 -10.20 -13.46 -13.53
C ASP A 14 -10.25 -12.37 -12.46
N TYR A 15 -11.29 -11.57 -12.50
CA TYR A 15 -11.43 -10.46 -11.57
C TYR A 15 -11.61 -10.92 -10.12
N ALA A 16 -12.16 -12.09 -9.91
CA ALA A 16 -12.29 -12.63 -8.56
C ALA A 16 -10.92 -12.93 -7.97
N ALA A 17 -10.04 -13.52 -8.77
CA ALA A 17 -8.67 -13.78 -8.34
C ALA A 17 -7.91 -12.49 -8.09
N VAL A 18 -8.08 -11.51 -8.97
CA VAL A 18 -7.43 -10.21 -8.81
C VAL A 18 -7.85 -9.57 -7.49
N ARG A 19 -9.14 -9.59 -7.20
CA ARG A 19 -9.63 -9.01 -5.94
C ARG A 19 -9.07 -9.74 -4.72
N ARG A 20 -9.03 -11.08 -4.77
CA ARG A 20 -8.47 -11.85 -3.65
C ARG A 20 -7.02 -11.51 -3.42
N GLU A 21 -6.25 -11.49 -4.49
CA GLU A 21 -4.81 -11.24 -4.37
C GLU A 21 -4.52 -9.80 -3.98
N LEU A 22 -5.30 -8.86 -4.48
CA LEU A 22 -5.14 -7.47 -4.08
C LEU A 22 -5.50 -7.27 -2.61
N THR A 23 -6.53 -7.97 -2.13
CA THR A 23 -6.90 -7.92 -0.71
C THR A 23 -5.76 -8.44 0.16
N GLU A 24 -5.14 -9.56 -0.25
CA GLU A 24 -4.02 -10.10 0.49
C GLU A 24 -2.82 -9.15 0.44
N ALA A 25 -2.59 -8.53 -0.71
CA ALA A 25 -1.53 -7.54 -0.85
C ALA A 25 -1.76 -6.34 0.08
N GLN A 26 -3.01 -5.89 0.18
CA GLN A 26 -3.35 -4.80 1.08
C GLN A 26 -3.10 -5.17 2.55
N ARG A 27 -3.46 -6.38 2.94
CA ARG A 27 -3.19 -6.85 4.30
C ARG A 27 -1.69 -6.91 4.59
N ALA A 28 -0.94 -7.42 3.63
CA ALA A 28 0.52 -7.49 3.76
C ALA A 28 1.12 -6.09 3.83
N TRP A 29 0.61 -5.16 3.04
CA TRP A 29 1.07 -3.78 3.05
C TRP A 29 0.80 -3.11 4.40
N VAL A 30 -0.37 -3.31 4.98
CA VAL A 30 -0.68 -2.73 6.29
C VAL A 30 0.29 -3.28 7.35
N ARG A 31 0.56 -4.58 7.32
CA ARG A 31 1.51 -5.18 8.26
C ARG A 31 2.91 -4.61 8.06
N PHE A 32 3.32 -4.45 6.82
CA PHE A 32 4.63 -3.87 6.52
C PHE A 32 4.71 -2.44 7.00
N ARG A 33 3.73 -1.62 6.65
CA ARG A 33 3.68 -0.22 7.07
C ARG A 33 3.78 -0.09 8.58
N ASP A 34 2.96 -0.87 9.28
CA ASP A 34 2.91 -0.78 10.74
C ASP A 34 4.22 -1.23 11.37
N ALA A 35 4.82 -2.28 10.86
CA ALA A 35 6.09 -2.78 11.36
C ALA A 35 7.23 -1.81 11.07
N ASP A 36 7.26 -1.25 9.87
CA ASP A 36 8.29 -0.30 9.46
C ASP A 36 8.22 0.97 10.31
N CYS A 37 7.02 1.51 10.48
CA CYS A 37 6.82 2.73 11.24
C CYS A 37 7.02 2.50 12.74
N SER A 38 6.72 1.32 13.23
CA SER A 38 7.01 0.94 14.61
C SER A 38 8.51 0.89 14.86
N ALA A 39 9.27 0.33 13.91
CA ALA A 39 10.72 0.30 14.02
C ALA A 39 11.31 1.70 14.06
N LEU A 40 10.78 2.59 13.22
CA LEU A 40 11.22 3.98 13.19
C LEU A 40 10.91 4.68 14.50
N TYR A 41 9.74 4.43 15.08
CA TYR A 41 9.36 4.97 16.38
C TYR A 41 10.35 4.55 17.46
N LYS A 42 10.73 3.28 17.46
CA LYS A 42 11.69 2.75 18.43
C LYS A 42 13.09 3.31 18.23
N TYR A 43 13.46 3.53 16.98
CA TYR A 43 14.75 4.13 16.64
C TYR A 43 14.89 5.53 17.27
N TRP A 44 13.78 6.27 17.34
CA TRP A 44 13.76 7.63 17.86
C TRP A 44 13.23 7.69 19.30
N GLU A 45 13.23 6.56 20.03
CA GLU A 45 12.54 6.49 21.31
C GLU A 45 13.06 7.48 22.35
N ASP A 46 14.33 7.86 22.27
CA ASP A 46 14.89 8.84 23.18
C ASP A 46 14.64 10.28 22.75
N GLY A 47 13.99 10.46 21.61
CA GLY A 47 13.73 11.78 21.06
C GLY A 47 12.29 12.21 21.25
N SER A 48 12.11 13.49 21.46
CA SER A 48 10.76 14.04 21.56
C SER A 48 10.04 14.04 20.22
N ILE A 49 10.77 13.77 19.12
CA ILE A 49 10.18 13.79 17.77
C ILE A 49 9.70 12.43 17.32
N ARG A 50 9.80 11.39 18.15
CA ARG A 50 9.43 10.04 17.73
C ARG A 50 7.99 9.93 17.24
N GLY A 51 7.09 10.67 17.88
CA GLY A 51 5.70 10.68 17.47
C GLY A 51 5.50 11.30 16.10
N ILE A 52 6.22 12.37 15.82
CA ILE A 52 6.17 13.03 14.51
C ILE A 52 6.77 12.13 13.44
N LYS A 53 7.89 11.48 13.75
CA LYS A 53 8.53 10.54 12.83
C LYS A 53 7.61 9.37 12.49
N HIS A 54 6.94 8.84 13.51
CA HIS A 54 6.01 7.74 13.34
C HIS A 54 4.83 8.15 12.45
N LEU A 55 4.24 9.31 12.74
CA LEU A 55 3.11 9.81 11.98
C LEU A 55 3.50 10.07 10.52
N ASN A 56 4.63 10.72 10.29
CA ASN A 56 5.11 10.99 8.94
C ASN A 56 5.37 9.70 8.17
N CYS A 57 5.88 8.68 8.85
CA CYS A 57 6.09 7.37 8.24
C CYS A 57 4.76 6.78 7.73
N LEU A 58 3.73 6.82 8.57
CA LEU A 58 2.41 6.32 8.19
C LEU A 58 1.84 7.09 7.01
N ILE A 59 1.99 8.40 7.03
CA ILE A 59 1.49 9.27 5.95
C ILE A 59 2.23 8.97 4.64
N ASP A 60 3.56 8.90 4.68
CA ASP A 60 4.36 8.66 3.49
C ASP A 60 4.01 7.32 2.85
N HIS A 61 3.89 6.26 3.65
CA HIS A 61 3.50 4.97 3.13
C HIS A 61 2.11 5.01 2.50
N THR A 62 1.18 5.67 3.19
CA THR A 62 -0.20 5.74 2.72
C THR A 62 -0.31 6.52 1.41
N GLU A 63 0.40 7.62 1.29
CA GLU A 63 0.41 8.39 0.04
C GLU A 63 1.02 7.59 -1.11
N THR A 64 2.11 6.90 -0.85
CA THR A 64 2.76 6.07 -1.86
C THR A 64 1.83 4.95 -2.32
N ARG A 65 1.19 4.27 -1.36
CA ARG A 65 0.28 3.18 -1.70
C ARG A 65 -0.95 3.68 -2.45
N THR A 66 -1.46 4.85 -2.07
CA THR A 66 -2.59 5.45 -2.77
C THR A 66 -2.27 5.69 -4.23
N ARG A 67 -1.09 6.24 -4.51
CA ARG A 67 -0.65 6.43 -5.90
C ARG A 67 -0.54 5.11 -6.64
N GLN A 68 0.01 4.08 -5.99
CA GLN A 68 0.11 2.76 -6.62
C GLN A 68 -1.26 2.21 -6.97
N LEU A 69 -2.22 2.34 -6.05
CA LEU A 69 -3.58 1.85 -6.31
C LEU A 69 -4.27 2.64 -7.40
N LEU A 70 -4.03 3.94 -7.46
CA LEU A 70 -4.57 4.76 -8.55
C LEU A 70 -3.96 4.35 -9.89
N ASP A 71 -2.67 4.02 -9.91
CA ASP A 71 -2.03 3.52 -11.13
C ASP A 71 -2.63 2.19 -11.58
N TRP A 72 -3.05 1.36 -10.64
CA TRP A 72 -3.74 0.12 -10.96
C TRP A 72 -5.01 0.39 -11.77
N ALA A 73 -5.74 1.44 -11.39
CA ALA A 73 -6.99 1.79 -12.03
C ALA A 73 -6.80 2.69 -13.25
N ALA A 74 -5.60 3.20 -13.46
CA ALA A 74 -5.32 4.09 -14.59
C ALA A 74 -5.43 3.31 -15.89
N VAL A 75 -6.02 3.95 -16.87
CA VAL A 75 -6.28 3.34 -18.18
C VAL A 75 -5.40 3.98 -19.22
#